data_b0a975128161934e05628333f2b81fb8
#
_entry.id   b0a975128161934e05628333f2b81fb8
#
_cell.length_a   1.000
_cell.length_b   1.000
_cell.length_c   1.000
_cell.angle_alpha   90.00
_cell.angle_beta   90.00
_cell.angle_gamma   90.00
#
_symmetry.space_group_name_H-M   'P 1'
#
loop_
_entity.id
_entity.type
_entity.pdbx_description
1 polymer ?
#
loop_
_entity_poly.entity_id
_entity_poly.type
_entity_poly.pdbx_seq_one_letter_code
_entity_poly.pdbx_strand_id
1 'polypeptide(L)'
;MNVKIKRCDGCEKETVIWKNYEGFKYCKYCWSCQNPKNKDNIQKPTDYKIPLVSSKRKKKDAEYLKLREKYLIEHVLCEVTLSGCTNTASDVHHTFAGANRDAFYLVQSTWIPVCRNCHNWIHGHPAEARVLNYLK
;
A
#
# COMPACT_ATOMS: atom_id res chain seq x y z
N MET A 1 -21.60 -8.88 -25.64
CA MET A 1 -22.85 -8.42 -24.98
C MET A 1 -23.48 -7.34 -25.84
N ASN A 2 -24.72 -7.53 -26.34
CA ASN A 2 -25.40 -6.51 -27.14
C ASN A 2 -25.98 -5.45 -26.19
N VAL A 3 -25.36 -4.28 -26.17
CA VAL A 3 -25.85 -3.11 -25.40
C VAL A 3 -27.08 -2.56 -26.14
N LYS A 4 -28.24 -2.60 -25.51
CA LYS A 4 -29.50 -2.05 -26.11
C LYS A 4 -29.46 -0.52 -26.02
N ILE A 5 -29.39 0.13 -27.18
CA ILE A 5 -29.53 1.58 -27.34
C ILE A 5 -31.04 1.92 -27.36
N LYS A 6 -31.42 2.98 -26.66
CA LYS A 6 -32.79 3.53 -26.60
C LYS A 6 -32.75 5.06 -26.58
N ARG A 7 -33.85 5.69 -26.93
CA ARG A 7 -33.99 7.16 -26.82
C ARG A 7 -34.01 7.59 -25.37
N CYS A 8 -33.19 8.60 -25.06
CA CYS A 8 -33.17 9.25 -23.74
C CYS A 8 -34.22 10.35 -23.69
N ASP A 9 -35.10 10.32 -22.71
CA ASP A 9 -36.17 11.33 -22.56
C ASP A 9 -35.66 12.70 -22.13
N GLY A 10 -34.40 12.79 -21.64
CA GLY A 10 -33.81 14.07 -21.23
C GLY A 10 -33.09 14.84 -22.34
N CYS A 11 -32.44 14.16 -23.31
CA CYS A 11 -31.73 14.80 -24.41
C CYS A 11 -32.18 14.34 -25.78
N GLU A 12 -33.19 13.46 -25.85
CA GLU A 12 -33.80 12.88 -27.04
C GLU A 12 -32.86 12.07 -27.96
N LYS A 13 -31.62 11.87 -27.56
CA LYS A 13 -30.60 11.11 -28.31
C LYS A 13 -30.74 9.60 -28.07
N GLU A 14 -30.46 8.83 -29.09
CA GLU A 14 -30.30 7.38 -28.97
C GLU A 14 -28.99 7.05 -28.24
N THR A 15 -29.10 6.42 -27.07
CA THR A 15 -27.96 6.14 -26.22
C THR A 15 -28.25 4.98 -25.26
N VAL A 16 -27.23 4.59 -24.50
CA VAL A 16 -27.38 3.63 -23.41
C VAL A 16 -28.14 4.28 -22.26
N ILE A 17 -29.28 3.67 -21.87
CA ILE A 17 -30.05 4.16 -20.76
C ILE A 17 -29.39 3.74 -19.44
N TRP A 18 -29.12 4.73 -18.58
CA TRP A 18 -28.51 4.56 -17.27
C TRP A 18 -29.56 4.33 -16.17
N LYS A 19 -30.68 5.07 -16.22
CA LYS A 19 -31.72 5.01 -15.19
C LYS A 19 -33.11 5.15 -15.82
N ASN A 20 -34.05 4.34 -15.32
CA ASN A 20 -35.49 4.55 -15.51
C ASN A 20 -36.05 5.13 -14.23
N TYR A 21 -36.75 6.25 -14.33
CA TYR A 21 -37.36 6.92 -13.19
C TYR A 21 -38.73 7.46 -13.58
N GLU A 22 -39.75 7.13 -12.85
CA GLU A 22 -41.16 7.53 -13.10
C GLU A 22 -41.63 7.34 -14.54
N GLY A 23 -41.20 6.22 -15.16
CA GLY A 23 -41.56 5.89 -16.56
C GLY A 23 -40.62 6.49 -17.62
N PHE A 24 -39.77 7.45 -17.27
CA PHE A 24 -38.82 8.10 -18.15
C PHE A 24 -37.45 7.42 -18.16
N LYS A 25 -36.77 7.45 -19.30
CA LYS A 25 -35.46 6.82 -19.54
C LYS A 25 -34.40 7.86 -19.68
N TYR A 26 -33.39 7.84 -18.82
CA TYR A 26 -32.30 8.83 -18.80
C TYR A 26 -30.95 8.19 -19.11
N CYS A 27 -30.17 8.83 -19.98
CA CYS A 27 -28.76 8.56 -20.10
C CYS A 27 -28.00 9.05 -18.86
N LYS A 28 -26.77 8.62 -18.66
CA LYS A 28 -25.95 8.97 -17.51
C LYS A 28 -25.83 10.48 -17.29
N TYR A 29 -25.63 11.24 -18.37
CA TYR A 29 -25.49 12.69 -18.32
C TYR A 29 -26.80 13.38 -17.88
N CYS A 30 -27.91 13.09 -18.54
CA CYS A 30 -29.21 13.70 -18.21
C CYS A 30 -29.66 13.34 -16.78
N TRP A 31 -29.45 12.09 -16.36
CA TRP A 31 -29.73 11.69 -14.98
C TRP A 31 -28.89 12.48 -13.97
N SER A 32 -27.60 12.69 -14.24
CA SER A 32 -26.70 13.47 -13.36
C SER A 32 -27.08 14.95 -13.29
N CYS A 33 -27.61 15.53 -14.39
CA CYS A 33 -28.07 16.91 -14.43
C CYS A 33 -29.39 17.12 -13.66
N GLN A 34 -30.34 16.19 -13.80
CA GLN A 34 -31.63 16.27 -13.12
C GLN A 34 -31.57 15.85 -11.65
N ASN A 35 -30.63 14.99 -11.30
CA ASN A 35 -30.37 14.55 -9.94
C ASN A 35 -28.94 14.92 -9.56
N PRO A 36 -28.63 16.22 -9.40
CA PRO A 36 -27.36 16.61 -8.83
C PRO A 36 -27.29 15.94 -7.44
N LYS A 37 -26.37 15.01 -7.28
CA LYS A 37 -26.08 14.47 -5.95
C LYS A 37 -25.89 15.72 -5.08
N ASN A 38 -26.66 15.82 -3.98
CA ASN A 38 -26.55 16.91 -3.03
C ASN A 38 -25.07 17.11 -2.68
N LYS A 39 -24.39 17.99 -3.44
CA LYS A 39 -23.03 18.41 -3.14
C LYS A 39 -23.01 19.27 -1.89
N ASP A 40 -24.20 19.75 -1.48
CA ASP A 40 -24.35 20.74 -0.41
C ASP A 40 -24.34 20.11 1.00
N ASN A 41 -24.33 18.78 1.11
CA ASN A 41 -24.37 18.12 2.42
C ASN A 41 -23.13 17.23 2.74
N ILE A 42 -22.10 17.30 1.93
CA ILE A 42 -20.77 16.85 2.34
C ILE A 42 -19.96 18.11 2.64
N GLN A 43 -20.24 18.74 3.76
CA GLN A 43 -19.23 19.55 4.43
C GLN A 43 -18.09 18.58 4.75
N LYS A 44 -17.16 18.45 3.79
CA LYS A 44 -15.85 17.88 4.11
C LYS A 44 -15.30 18.81 5.19
N PRO A 45 -15.00 18.31 6.40
CA PRO A 45 -14.34 19.14 7.39
C PRO A 45 -13.11 19.72 6.68
N THR A 46 -13.08 21.05 6.52
CA THR A 46 -12.03 21.79 5.80
C THR A 46 -10.65 21.62 6.43
N ASP A 47 -10.61 21.06 7.65
CA ASP A 47 -9.40 20.83 8.44
C ASP A 47 -9.01 19.36 8.64
N TYR A 48 -9.68 18.40 7.97
CA TYR A 48 -9.28 17.01 8.06
C TYR A 48 -7.99 16.76 7.27
N LYS A 49 -6.85 16.86 7.95
CA LYS A 49 -5.55 16.44 7.43
C LYS A 49 -5.47 14.91 7.50
N ILE A 50 -5.39 14.26 6.35
CA ILE A 50 -5.12 12.82 6.29
C ILE A 50 -3.76 12.59 6.95
N PRO A 51 -3.67 11.80 8.03
CA PRO A 51 -2.40 11.54 8.66
C PRO A 51 -1.48 10.77 7.71
N LEU A 52 -0.19 11.17 7.65
CA LEU A 52 0.83 10.53 6.80
C LEU A 52 0.97 9.02 7.07
N VAL A 53 0.70 8.61 8.31
CA VAL A 53 0.75 7.21 8.72
C VAL A 53 -0.56 6.84 9.41
N SER A 54 -1.19 5.75 8.97
CA SER A 54 -2.43 5.26 9.56
C SER A 54 -2.23 4.79 11.01
N SER A 55 -3.29 4.82 11.83
CA SER A 55 -3.25 4.34 13.22
C SER A 55 -2.86 2.86 13.30
N LYS A 56 -3.30 2.05 12.34
CA LYS A 56 -2.92 0.63 12.23
C LYS A 56 -1.41 0.48 12.00
N ARG A 57 -0.84 1.29 11.13
CA ARG A 57 0.60 1.26 10.84
C ARG A 57 1.41 1.71 12.06
N LYS A 58 1.01 2.78 12.75
CA LYS A 58 1.69 3.25 13.98
C LYS A 58 1.76 2.16 15.07
N LYS A 59 0.67 1.41 15.27
CA LYS A 59 0.67 0.28 16.23
C LYS A 59 1.65 -0.81 15.81
N LYS A 60 1.64 -1.19 14.52
CA LYS A 60 2.55 -2.20 13.98
C LYS A 60 4.01 -1.78 14.06
N ASP A 61 4.32 -0.50 13.80
CA ASP A 61 5.67 0.04 13.92
C ASP A 61 6.15 0.08 15.38
N ALA A 62 5.28 0.40 16.33
CA ALA A 62 5.60 0.37 17.77
C ALA A 62 5.91 -1.07 18.26
N GLU A 63 5.17 -2.06 17.77
CA GLU A 63 5.44 -3.48 18.04
C GLU A 63 6.77 -3.92 17.41
N TYR A 64 7.00 -3.56 16.16
CA TYR A 64 8.26 -3.81 15.47
C TYR A 64 9.48 -3.28 16.24
N LEU A 65 9.42 -2.04 16.73
CA LEU A 65 10.55 -1.45 17.46
C LEU A 65 10.92 -2.28 18.71
N LYS A 66 9.93 -2.75 19.47
CA LYS A 66 10.16 -3.61 20.64
C LYS A 66 10.78 -4.96 20.27
N LEU A 67 10.26 -5.57 19.20
CA LEU A 67 10.78 -6.87 18.70
C LEU A 67 12.19 -6.72 18.12
N ARG A 68 12.44 -5.64 17.39
CA ARG A 68 13.75 -5.33 16.80
C ARG A 68 14.82 -5.15 17.88
N GLU A 69 14.50 -4.44 18.95
CA GLU A 69 15.43 -4.22 20.06
C GLU A 69 15.86 -5.56 20.69
N LYS A 70 14.91 -6.42 21.03
CA LYS A 70 15.19 -7.76 21.56
C LYS A 70 16.01 -8.59 20.58
N TYR A 71 15.60 -8.60 19.31
CA TYR A 71 16.27 -9.36 18.25
C TYR A 71 17.74 -8.97 18.10
N LEU A 72 18.07 -7.67 18.12
CA LEU A 72 19.45 -7.20 17.99
C LEU A 72 20.31 -7.45 19.23
N ILE A 73 19.70 -7.60 20.43
CA ILE A 73 20.41 -8.04 21.63
C ILE A 73 20.80 -9.52 21.52
N GLU A 74 19.93 -10.35 20.95
CA GLU A 74 20.18 -11.79 20.77
C GLU A 74 21.10 -12.06 19.57
N HIS A 75 21.05 -11.23 18.53
CA HIS A 75 21.79 -11.38 17.26
C HIS A 75 22.78 -10.23 17.05
N VAL A 76 23.89 -10.27 17.76
CA VAL A 76 24.89 -9.17 17.78
C VAL A 76 25.73 -9.10 16.52
N LEU A 77 25.90 -10.22 15.82
CA LEU A 77 26.78 -10.32 14.64
C LEU A 77 26.02 -10.10 13.33
N CYS A 78 26.67 -9.46 12.38
CA CYS A 78 26.15 -9.31 11.01
C CYS A 78 26.27 -10.66 10.28
N GLU A 79 25.14 -11.22 9.83
CA GLU A 79 25.11 -12.52 9.12
C GLU A 79 25.53 -12.41 7.63
N VAL A 80 25.48 -11.22 7.04
CA VAL A 80 25.71 -11.04 5.60
C VAL A 80 27.21 -10.95 5.24
N THR A 81 28.06 -10.47 6.09
CA THR A 81 29.53 -10.46 6.01
C THR A 81 30.15 -10.13 4.65
N LEU A 82 29.61 -9.13 3.94
CA LEU A 82 30.15 -8.64 2.67
C LEU A 82 31.41 -7.78 2.85
N SER A 83 32.09 -7.46 1.74
CA SER A 83 33.20 -6.51 1.74
C SER A 83 32.77 -5.18 2.37
N GLY A 84 33.56 -4.68 3.35
CA GLY A 84 33.20 -3.50 4.13
C GLY A 84 32.22 -3.76 5.29
N CYS A 85 31.98 -5.02 5.64
CA CYS A 85 31.18 -5.39 6.81
C CYS A 85 31.87 -4.94 8.11
N THR A 86 31.09 -4.35 9.04
CA THR A 86 31.59 -3.98 10.38
C THR A 86 31.47 -5.11 11.41
N ASN A 87 31.04 -6.29 11.01
CA ASN A 87 30.78 -7.50 11.78
C ASN A 87 29.73 -7.37 12.89
N THR A 88 29.34 -6.16 13.30
CA THR A 88 28.32 -5.94 14.33
C THR A 88 26.99 -5.56 13.66
N ALA A 89 25.92 -6.26 14.04
CA ALA A 89 24.58 -5.95 13.57
C ALA A 89 24.07 -4.65 14.23
N SER A 90 23.60 -3.72 13.42
CA SER A 90 22.96 -2.46 13.85
C SER A 90 21.53 -2.35 13.34
N ASP A 91 21.20 -3.14 12.33
CA ASP A 91 19.93 -3.10 11.62
C ASP A 91 19.34 -4.49 11.43
N VAL A 92 18.02 -4.51 11.23
CA VAL A 92 17.30 -5.71 10.83
C VAL A 92 16.91 -5.55 9.36
N HIS A 93 17.33 -6.49 8.53
CA HIS A 93 16.92 -6.58 7.14
C HIS A 93 15.74 -7.55 7.01
N HIS A 94 14.68 -7.14 6.28
CA HIS A 94 13.52 -7.97 5.97
C HIS A 94 13.74 -8.65 4.62
N THR A 95 13.76 -9.98 4.60
CA THR A 95 13.99 -10.75 3.36
C THR A 95 12.85 -10.61 2.34
N PHE A 96 11.62 -10.34 2.79
CA PHE A 96 10.48 -10.11 1.91
C PHE A 96 10.32 -8.63 1.56
N ALA A 97 10.26 -8.35 0.26
CA ALA A 97 10.07 -7.00 -0.28
C ALA A 97 8.70 -6.85 -0.97
N GLY A 98 8.37 -5.63 -1.42
CA GLY A 98 7.17 -5.33 -2.19
C GLY A 98 5.87 -5.62 -1.44
N ALA A 99 4.90 -6.22 -2.12
CA ALA A 99 3.55 -6.49 -1.60
C ALA A 99 3.55 -7.44 -0.39
N ASN A 100 4.51 -8.36 -0.33
CA ASN A 100 4.59 -9.35 0.74
C ASN A 100 5.21 -8.80 2.04
N ARG A 101 5.90 -7.66 1.98
CA ARG A 101 6.60 -7.08 3.13
C ARG A 101 5.68 -6.89 4.34
N ASP A 102 4.45 -6.44 4.12
CA ASP A 102 3.53 -6.17 5.24
C ASP A 102 3.09 -7.43 5.98
N ALA A 103 2.91 -8.55 5.28
CA ALA A 103 2.55 -9.84 5.87
C ALA A 103 3.69 -10.38 6.78
N PHE A 104 4.94 -10.20 6.37
CA PHE A 104 6.12 -10.72 7.07
C PHE A 104 6.83 -9.70 7.96
N TYR A 105 6.28 -8.49 8.11
CA TYR A 105 6.94 -7.37 8.78
C TYR A 105 7.34 -7.64 10.24
N LEU A 106 6.53 -8.40 10.98
CA LEU A 106 6.77 -8.77 12.38
C LEU A 106 7.26 -10.22 12.56
N VAL A 107 7.49 -10.95 11.45
CA VAL A 107 7.88 -12.35 11.49
C VAL A 107 9.40 -12.46 11.58
N GLN A 108 9.92 -12.64 12.79
CA GLN A 108 11.37 -12.64 13.10
C GLN A 108 12.16 -13.72 12.32
N SER A 109 11.57 -14.87 11.99
CA SER A 109 12.23 -15.91 11.18
C SER A 109 12.54 -15.47 9.73
N THR A 110 12.04 -14.32 9.31
CA THR A 110 12.33 -13.70 8.01
C THR A 110 13.28 -12.50 8.09
N TRP A 111 13.81 -12.25 9.28
CA TRP A 111 14.74 -11.17 9.53
C TRP A 111 16.18 -11.66 9.45
N ILE A 112 17.06 -10.78 9.01
CA ILE A 112 18.51 -11.00 9.00
C ILE A 112 19.15 -9.85 9.79
N PRO A 113 19.98 -10.13 10.81
CA PRO A 113 20.74 -9.11 11.51
C PRO A 113 21.91 -8.64 10.62
N VAL A 114 21.97 -7.35 10.35
CA VAL A 114 22.95 -6.78 9.41
C VAL A 114 23.60 -5.50 9.96
N CYS A 115 24.83 -5.26 9.58
CA CYS A 115 25.43 -3.94 9.77
C CYS A 115 24.90 -2.95 8.71
N ARG A 116 25.05 -1.65 8.96
CA ARG A 116 24.56 -0.60 8.05
C ARG A 116 25.15 -0.73 6.63
N ASN A 117 26.41 -1.10 6.49
CA ASN A 117 27.06 -1.25 5.18
C ASN A 117 26.45 -2.40 4.39
N CYS A 118 26.31 -3.59 5.00
CA CYS A 118 25.67 -4.75 4.36
C CYS A 118 24.20 -4.47 4.03
N HIS A 119 23.46 -3.78 4.90
CA HIS A 119 22.08 -3.39 4.66
C HIS A 119 21.96 -2.47 3.42
N ASN A 120 22.82 -1.46 3.31
CA ASN A 120 22.85 -0.57 2.15
C ASN A 120 23.23 -1.31 0.87
N TRP A 121 24.17 -2.25 0.95
CA TRP A 121 24.56 -3.08 -0.20
C TRP A 121 23.39 -3.92 -0.72
N ILE A 122 22.64 -4.59 0.16
CA ILE A 122 21.45 -5.38 -0.23
C ILE A 122 20.44 -4.52 -0.99
N HIS A 123 20.20 -3.28 -0.54
CA HIS A 123 19.28 -2.37 -1.20
C HIS A 123 19.82 -1.80 -2.52
N GLY A 124 21.13 -1.65 -2.64
CA GLY A 124 21.79 -1.18 -3.87
C GLY A 124 21.93 -2.26 -4.93
N HIS A 125 21.94 -3.54 -4.55
CA HIS A 125 22.20 -4.69 -5.42
C HIS A 125 21.10 -5.76 -5.30
N PRO A 126 19.83 -5.43 -5.64
CA PRO A 126 18.70 -6.33 -5.39
C PRO A 126 18.73 -7.63 -6.21
N ALA A 127 19.40 -7.64 -7.38
CA ALA A 127 19.54 -8.85 -8.19
C ALA A 127 20.48 -9.85 -7.52
N GLU A 128 21.66 -9.39 -7.13
CA GLU A 128 22.66 -10.19 -6.42
C GLU A 128 22.16 -10.64 -5.04
N ALA A 129 21.46 -9.75 -4.33
CA ALA A 129 20.86 -10.07 -3.03
C ALA A 129 19.81 -11.20 -3.12
N ARG A 130 19.09 -11.33 -4.24
CA ARG A 130 18.19 -12.47 -4.48
C ARG A 130 18.96 -13.77 -4.74
N VAL A 131 20.04 -13.71 -5.51
CA VAL A 131 20.90 -14.88 -5.76
C VAL A 131 21.49 -15.40 -4.46
N LEU A 132 21.86 -14.51 -3.54
CA LEU A 132 22.38 -14.84 -2.22
C LEU A 132 21.30 -15.11 -1.16
N ASN A 133 20.01 -15.16 -1.54
CA ASN A 133 18.86 -15.36 -0.67
C ASN A 133 18.66 -14.32 0.44
N TYR A 134 19.23 -13.13 0.32
CA TYR A 134 18.98 -12.01 1.24
C TYR A 134 17.66 -11.28 0.90
N LEU A 135 17.16 -11.40 -0.34
CA LEU A 135 15.86 -10.87 -0.80
C LEU A 135 15.03 -11.98 -1.47
N LYS A 136 13.72 -11.99 -1.17
CA LYS A 136 12.72 -12.92 -1.73
C LYS A 136 11.63 -12.17 -2.47
#